data_ec39889574c46484ed93e3d1bf334418
#
_entry.id   ec39889574c46484ed93e3d1bf334418
#
_cell.length_a   1.000
_cell.length_b   1.000
_cell.length_c   1.000
_cell.angle_alpha   90.00
_cell.angle_beta   90.00
_cell.angle_gamma   90.00
#
_symmetry.space_group_name_H-M   'P 1'
#
loop_
_entity.id
_entity.type
_entity.pdbx_description
1 polymer ?
#
loop_
_entity_poly.entity_id
_entity_poly.type
_entity_poly.pdbx_seq_one_letter_code
_entity_poly.pdbx_strand_id
1 'polypeptide(L)'
;FAATGLSWIFMSAFGALPFFLSGQIPSYVDAFFEMVSGFTTTGASILTDVEALSRCNLFWRSFSHWLGGMGVLVFLLAVVPGARKNGGTGIYLMRAESPGPSVDKLTPHLRQTAMILYGIYILLTALCIVCLLLGGMPVFDSFCIAFGTAGTGGFAIKNSSMGGYSCFLQTVVTVFMFLFGVNFSLYYMLLLRKFKAVFKNEELRLYFGIAAGSVVLIAINISRMYNTVYEAVHHAAFQVVSIMTTTGY
;
A
#
# COMPACT_ATOMS: atom_id res chain seq x y z
N PHE A 1 18.07 -13.26 -4.80
CA PHE A 1 17.69 -12.18 -5.71
C PHE A 1 17.08 -12.71 -7.01
N ALA A 2 17.70 -13.65 -7.74
CA ALA A 2 17.14 -14.18 -8.98
C ALA A 2 15.75 -14.84 -8.78
N ALA A 3 15.59 -15.64 -7.73
CA ALA A 3 14.32 -16.28 -7.40
C ALA A 3 13.22 -15.24 -7.08
N THR A 4 13.56 -14.17 -6.37
CA THR A 4 12.65 -13.07 -6.07
C THR A 4 12.20 -12.37 -7.35
N GLY A 5 13.15 -11.97 -8.21
CA GLY A 5 12.83 -11.32 -9.47
C GLY A 5 11.96 -12.18 -10.39
N LEU A 6 12.30 -13.48 -10.52
CA LEU A 6 11.52 -14.41 -11.32
C LEU A 6 10.09 -14.62 -10.76
N SER A 7 9.92 -14.66 -9.43
CA SER A 7 8.59 -14.82 -8.83
C SER A 7 7.65 -13.66 -9.20
N TRP A 8 8.14 -12.42 -9.21
CA TRP A 8 7.36 -11.26 -9.65
C TRP A 8 6.93 -11.36 -11.11
N ILE A 9 7.84 -11.81 -12.00
CA ILE A 9 7.53 -12.01 -13.42
C ILE A 9 6.45 -13.08 -13.59
N PHE A 10 6.63 -14.26 -12.98
CA PHE A 10 5.66 -15.34 -13.07
C PHE A 10 4.30 -14.97 -12.49
N MET A 11 4.27 -14.31 -11.31
CA MET A 11 3.02 -13.88 -10.71
C MET A 11 2.27 -12.89 -11.59
N SER A 12 2.99 -11.93 -12.18
CA SER A 12 2.38 -10.95 -13.09
C SER A 12 1.89 -11.62 -14.37
N ALA A 13 2.63 -12.58 -14.91
CA ALA A 13 2.21 -13.32 -16.10
C ALA A 13 0.90 -14.12 -15.85
N PHE A 14 0.83 -14.88 -14.75
CA PHE A 14 -0.41 -15.58 -14.40
C PHE A 14 -1.52 -14.64 -13.95
N GLY A 15 -1.18 -13.58 -13.23
CA GLY A 15 -2.12 -12.57 -12.78
C GLY A 15 -2.78 -11.77 -13.91
N ALA A 16 -2.14 -11.67 -15.07
CA ALA A 16 -2.69 -11.03 -16.27
C ALA A 16 -3.80 -11.84 -16.94
N LEU A 17 -3.85 -13.16 -16.71
CA LEU A 17 -4.81 -14.06 -17.38
C LEU A 17 -6.28 -13.66 -17.17
N PRO A 18 -6.75 -13.26 -15.96
CA PRO A 18 -8.13 -12.84 -15.79
C PRO A 18 -8.53 -11.67 -16.69
N PHE A 19 -7.66 -10.69 -16.88
CA PHE A 19 -7.93 -9.56 -17.77
C PHE A 19 -7.97 -9.95 -19.23
N PHE A 20 -7.01 -10.76 -19.66
CA PHE A 20 -6.89 -11.24 -21.03
C PHE A 20 -8.03 -12.19 -21.41
N LEU A 21 -8.30 -13.22 -20.58
CA LEU A 21 -9.33 -14.23 -20.86
C LEU A 21 -10.75 -13.65 -20.79
N SER A 22 -10.99 -12.63 -19.96
CA SER A 22 -12.27 -11.91 -19.94
C SER A 22 -12.47 -10.97 -21.15
N GLY A 23 -11.43 -10.75 -21.96
CA GLY A 23 -11.45 -9.84 -23.09
C GLY A 23 -11.51 -8.34 -22.72
N GLN A 24 -11.41 -8.00 -21.42
CA GLN A 24 -11.48 -6.60 -20.96
C GLN A 24 -10.19 -5.83 -21.24
N ILE A 25 -9.06 -6.53 -21.26
CA ILE A 25 -7.79 -6.02 -21.80
C ILE A 25 -7.36 -7.02 -22.89
N PRO A 26 -7.67 -6.72 -24.17
CA PRO A 26 -7.48 -7.68 -25.26
C PRO A 26 -6.01 -8.02 -25.56
N SER A 27 -5.10 -7.10 -25.26
CA SER A 27 -3.66 -7.30 -25.42
C SER A 27 -3.10 -7.95 -24.15
N TYR A 28 -2.48 -9.14 -24.30
CA TYR A 28 -1.82 -9.80 -23.17
C TYR A 28 -0.64 -8.98 -22.61
N VAL A 29 0.07 -8.24 -23.45
CA VAL A 29 1.18 -7.39 -23.02
C VAL A 29 0.66 -6.26 -22.12
N ASP A 30 -0.48 -5.68 -22.48
CA ASP A 30 -1.11 -4.61 -21.69
C ASP A 30 -1.66 -5.16 -20.36
N ALA A 31 -2.29 -6.34 -20.39
CA ALA A 31 -2.73 -7.05 -19.19
C ALA A 31 -1.55 -7.41 -18.27
N PHE A 32 -0.44 -7.82 -18.85
CA PHE A 32 0.80 -8.10 -18.11
C PHE A 32 1.38 -6.82 -17.48
N PHE A 33 1.43 -5.71 -18.24
CA PHE A 33 1.85 -4.40 -17.70
C PHE A 33 1.00 -3.99 -16.50
N GLU A 34 -0.33 -4.07 -16.62
CA GLU A 34 -1.26 -3.72 -15.54
C GLU A 34 -1.01 -4.56 -14.29
N MET A 35 -0.72 -5.86 -14.46
CA MET A 35 -0.44 -6.76 -13.33
C MET A 35 0.97 -6.61 -12.75
N VAL A 36 1.97 -6.30 -13.56
CA VAL A 36 3.29 -5.90 -13.06
C VAL A 36 3.14 -4.66 -12.18
N SER A 37 2.45 -3.63 -12.70
CA SER A 37 2.16 -2.41 -11.94
C SER A 37 1.36 -2.71 -10.67
N GLY A 38 0.41 -3.63 -10.73
CA GLY A 38 -0.37 -4.07 -9.59
C GLY A 38 0.48 -4.72 -8.50
N PHE A 39 1.22 -5.76 -8.80
CA PHE A 39 2.01 -6.49 -7.81
C PHE A 39 3.23 -5.72 -7.31
N THR A 40 3.86 -4.91 -8.16
CA THR A 40 4.96 -4.03 -7.72
C THR A 40 4.49 -2.76 -7.01
N THR A 41 3.17 -2.60 -6.85
CA THR A 41 2.54 -1.44 -6.23
C THR A 41 2.94 -0.10 -6.89
N THR A 42 3.23 -0.13 -8.18
CA THR A 42 3.64 1.06 -8.95
C THR A 42 2.47 2.00 -9.21
N GLY A 43 1.25 1.46 -9.45
CA GLY A 43 0.03 2.22 -9.70
C GLY A 43 -0.08 2.84 -11.10
N ALA A 44 0.89 2.61 -12.00
CA ALA A 44 0.77 3.01 -13.39
C ALA A 44 -0.26 2.13 -14.10
N SER A 45 -1.15 2.74 -14.89
CA SER A 45 -2.23 2.03 -15.60
C SER A 45 -2.17 2.29 -17.10
N ILE A 46 -2.43 1.25 -17.88
CA ILE A 46 -2.65 1.34 -19.33
C ILE A 46 -4.11 1.70 -19.66
N LEU A 47 -5.00 1.63 -18.67
CA LEU A 47 -6.43 1.85 -18.88
C LEU A 47 -6.75 3.32 -18.99
N THR A 48 -7.45 3.70 -20.04
CA THR A 48 -7.98 5.06 -20.22
C THR A 48 -9.33 5.25 -19.52
N ASP A 49 -10.09 4.16 -19.34
CA ASP A 49 -11.37 4.11 -18.62
C ASP A 49 -11.39 2.92 -17.68
N VAL A 50 -11.20 3.19 -16.41
CA VAL A 50 -11.18 2.16 -15.35
C VAL A 50 -12.59 1.65 -15.04
N GLU A 51 -13.61 2.50 -15.21
CA GLU A 51 -15.01 2.20 -14.88
C GLU A 51 -15.64 1.20 -15.89
N ALA A 52 -15.02 1.04 -17.06
CA ALA A 52 -15.44 0.02 -18.04
C ALA A 52 -15.11 -1.41 -17.60
N LEU A 53 -14.22 -1.61 -16.63
CA LEU A 53 -13.88 -2.93 -16.12
C LEU A 53 -15.01 -3.54 -15.28
N SER A 54 -15.15 -4.87 -15.35
CA SER A 54 -16.03 -5.61 -14.45
C SER A 54 -15.57 -5.48 -13.00
N ARG A 55 -16.50 -5.59 -12.06
CA ARG A 55 -16.19 -5.57 -10.61
C ARG A 55 -15.16 -6.63 -10.22
N CYS A 56 -15.19 -7.79 -10.89
CA CYS A 56 -14.21 -8.86 -10.63
C CYS A 56 -12.79 -8.41 -10.97
N ASN A 57 -12.59 -7.80 -12.13
CA ASN A 57 -11.28 -7.31 -12.57
C ASN A 57 -10.82 -6.07 -11.77
N LEU A 58 -11.73 -5.17 -11.40
CA LEU A 58 -11.43 -4.07 -10.48
C LEU A 58 -10.97 -4.56 -9.10
N PHE A 59 -11.65 -5.57 -8.57
CA PHE A 59 -11.24 -6.18 -7.30
C PHE A 59 -9.87 -6.84 -7.42
N TRP A 60 -9.65 -7.64 -8.47
CA TRP A 60 -8.37 -8.32 -8.70
C TRP A 60 -7.22 -7.34 -8.85
N ARG A 61 -7.45 -6.24 -9.56
CA ARG A 61 -6.52 -5.13 -9.72
C ARG A 61 -6.13 -4.50 -8.38
N SER A 62 -7.10 -4.15 -7.56
CA SER A 62 -6.86 -3.58 -6.21
C SER A 62 -6.22 -4.61 -5.26
N PHE A 63 -6.65 -5.87 -5.34
CA PHE A 63 -6.13 -6.95 -4.51
C PHE A 63 -4.66 -7.26 -4.83
N SER A 64 -4.23 -7.10 -6.10
CA SER A 64 -2.82 -7.25 -6.46
C SER A 64 -1.93 -6.24 -5.74
N HIS A 65 -2.37 -4.99 -5.54
CA HIS A 65 -1.68 -4.01 -4.70
C HIS A 65 -1.54 -4.48 -3.25
N TRP A 66 -2.62 -5.02 -2.69
CA TRP A 66 -2.62 -5.51 -1.32
C TRP A 66 -1.64 -6.68 -1.12
N LEU A 67 -1.60 -7.61 -2.08
CA LEU A 67 -0.63 -8.71 -2.07
C LEU A 67 0.81 -8.21 -2.26
N GLY A 68 1.01 -7.21 -3.12
CA GLY A 68 2.32 -6.62 -3.40
C GLY A 68 2.88 -5.82 -2.24
N GLY A 69 2.03 -5.10 -1.50
CA GLY A 69 2.43 -4.12 -0.49
C GLY A 69 3.28 -4.66 0.68
N MET A 70 3.08 -5.93 1.05
CA MET A 70 3.93 -6.58 2.06
C MET A 70 4.98 -7.54 1.49
N GLY A 71 5.08 -7.58 0.16
CA GLY A 71 5.96 -8.54 -0.51
C GLY A 71 5.40 -9.97 -0.47
N VAL A 72 5.17 -10.53 -1.64
CA VAL A 72 4.58 -11.88 -1.77
C VAL A 72 5.43 -12.95 -1.13
N LEU A 73 6.77 -12.79 -1.19
CA LEU A 73 7.68 -13.78 -0.58
C LEU A 73 7.66 -13.72 0.95
N VAL A 74 7.42 -12.56 1.55
CA VAL A 74 7.20 -12.43 3.00
C VAL A 74 5.90 -13.12 3.40
N PHE A 75 4.84 -13.00 2.59
CA PHE A 75 3.59 -13.73 2.76
C PHE A 75 3.82 -15.26 2.69
N LEU A 76 4.50 -15.73 1.66
CA LEU A 76 4.81 -17.15 1.52
C LEU A 76 5.65 -17.65 2.69
N LEU A 77 6.62 -16.87 3.18
CA LEU A 77 7.42 -17.22 4.35
C LEU A 77 6.57 -17.36 5.62
N ALA A 78 5.55 -16.52 5.77
CA ALA A 78 4.63 -16.58 6.92
C ALA A 78 3.72 -17.81 6.86
N VAL A 79 3.21 -18.15 5.66
CA VAL A 79 2.16 -19.17 5.48
C VAL A 79 2.73 -20.57 5.28
N VAL A 80 3.83 -20.74 4.53
CA VAL A 80 4.35 -22.07 4.16
C VAL A 80 5.08 -22.76 5.34
N PRO A 81 4.62 -23.94 5.83
CA PRO A 81 5.21 -24.61 6.98
C PRO A 81 6.64 -25.12 6.77
N GLY A 82 7.08 -25.29 5.53
CA GLY A 82 8.37 -25.91 5.16
C GLY A 82 9.58 -24.96 5.12
N ALA A 83 9.41 -23.67 5.22
CA ALA A 83 10.50 -22.66 5.13
C ALA A 83 11.53 -22.78 6.30
N ARG A 84 11.26 -23.65 7.27
CA ARG A 84 12.05 -23.83 8.49
C ARG A 84 13.36 -24.59 8.30
N LYS A 85 13.53 -25.36 7.20
CA LYS A 85 14.71 -26.25 7.04
C LYS A 85 15.95 -25.56 6.44
N ASN A 86 15.82 -24.38 5.84
CA ASN A 86 16.93 -23.67 5.22
C ASN A 86 17.10 -22.28 5.85
N GLY A 87 17.66 -22.22 7.06
CA GLY A 87 17.78 -21.01 7.88
C GLY A 87 18.51 -19.82 7.24
N GLY A 88 19.29 -20.01 6.19
CA GLY A 88 19.98 -18.93 5.47
C GLY A 88 19.12 -18.26 4.38
N THR A 89 18.36 -19.04 3.64
CA THR A 89 17.60 -18.53 2.47
C THR A 89 16.46 -17.59 2.85
N GLY A 90 15.80 -17.85 3.99
CA GLY A 90 14.69 -17.02 4.46
C GLY A 90 15.09 -15.59 4.83
N ILE A 91 16.30 -15.38 5.38
CA ILE A 91 16.83 -14.05 5.71
C ILE A 91 17.04 -13.22 4.44
N TYR A 92 17.61 -13.83 3.40
CA TYR A 92 17.86 -13.13 2.14
C TYR A 92 16.58 -12.76 1.40
N LEU A 93 15.52 -13.59 1.49
CA LEU A 93 14.21 -13.29 0.92
C LEU A 93 13.56 -12.11 1.64
N MET A 94 13.58 -12.11 2.97
CA MET A 94 12.99 -11.04 3.77
C MET A 94 13.74 -9.71 3.57
N ARG A 95 15.06 -9.72 3.43
CA ARG A 95 15.86 -8.53 3.10
C ARG A 95 15.61 -8.01 1.70
N ALA A 96 15.25 -8.89 0.75
CA ALA A 96 15.01 -8.49 -0.63
C ALA A 96 13.66 -7.75 -0.82
N GLU A 97 12.69 -7.97 0.06
CA GLU A 97 11.34 -7.45 -0.08
C GLU A 97 10.91 -6.47 1.03
N SER A 98 11.57 -6.49 2.19
CA SER A 98 11.21 -5.58 3.28
C SER A 98 12.01 -4.28 3.18
N PRO A 99 11.38 -3.13 2.93
CA PRO A 99 12.07 -1.85 2.97
C PRO A 99 12.46 -1.51 4.42
N GLY A 100 13.76 -1.39 4.69
CA GLY A 100 14.27 -0.89 5.96
C GLY A 100 15.53 -1.59 6.47
N PRO A 101 16.42 -0.87 7.18
CA PRO A 101 17.74 -1.34 7.58
C PRO A 101 17.77 -2.28 8.79
N SER A 102 16.65 -2.62 9.44
CA SER A 102 16.66 -3.20 10.79
C SER A 102 15.98 -4.57 10.94
N VAL A 103 15.77 -5.32 9.86
CA VAL A 103 15.14 -6.66 9.91
C VAL A 103 15.95 -7.66 10.76
N ASP A 104 17.27 -7.48 10.89
CA ASP A 104 18.17 -8.40 11.60
C ASP A 104 17.99 -8.45 13.14
N LYS A 105 17.28 -7.48 13.73
CA LYS A 105 17.19 -7.33 15.19
C LYS A 105 15.85 -7.75 15.81
N LEU A 106 14.87 -8.18 15.00
CA LEU A 106 13.50 -8.28 15.49
C LEU A 106 13.18 -9.59 16.21
N THR A 107 13.61 -10.74 15.71
CA THR A 107 13.48 -12.02 16.42
C THR A 107 14.44 -13.08 15.88
N PRO A 108 14.85 -14.11 16.66
CA PRO A 108 15.58 -15.26 16.17
C PRO A 108 14.77 -16.16 15.22
N HIS A 109 13.45 -15.90 15.09
CA HIS A 109 12.50 -16.69 14.31
C HIS A 109 11.86 -15.82 13.20
N LEU A 110 12.45 -15.79 12.03
CA LEU A 110 12.00 -15.06 10.84
C LEU A 110 10.50 -15.20 10.53
N ARG A 111 9.97 -16.42 10.66
CA ARG A 111 8.54 -16.69 10.43
C ARG A 111 7.65 -15.96 11.43
N GLN A 112 8.02 -15.91 12.71
CA GLN A 112 7.23 -15.21 13.72
C GLN A 112 7.22 -13.72 13.46
N THR A 113 8.37 -13.15 13.09
CA THR A 113 8.44 -11.74 12.69
C THR A 113 7.55 -11.45 11.49
N ALA A 114 7.64 -12.26 10.44
CA ALA A 114 6.79 -12.12 9.25
C ALA A 114 5.30 -12.22 9.60
N MET A 115 4.89 -13.19 10.42
CA MET A 115 3.49 -13.33 10.84
C MET A 115 2.99 -12.11 11.64
N ILE A 116 3.82 -11.55 12.52
CA ILE A 116 3.46 -10.35 13.29
C ILE A 116 3.31 -9.14 12.37
N LEU A 117 4.26 -8.90 11.48
CA LEU A 117 4.21 -7.78 10.54
C LEU A 117 2.99 -7.91 9.61
N TYR A 118 2.71 -9.12 9.12
CA TYR A 118 1.52 -9.39 8.32
C TYR A 118 0.23 -9.19 9.11
N GLY A 119 0.21 -9.61 10.38
CA GLY A 119 -0.92 -9.38 11.29
C GLY A 119 -1.21 -7.88 11.48
N ILE A 120 -0.17 -7.05 11.63
CA ILE A 120 -0.29 -5.59 11.72
C ILE A 120 -0.86 -5.03 10.41
N TYR A 121 -0.35 -5.48 9.27
CA TYR A 121 -0.82 -5.06 7.95
C TYR A 121 -2.30 -5.37 7.73
N ILE A 122 -2.73 -6.60 8.06
CA ILE A 122 -4.14 -7.01 7.99
C ILE A 122 -5.00 -6.17 8.93
N LEU A 123 -4.54 -5.95 10.17
CA LEU A 123 -5.27 -5.15 11.16
C LEU A 123 -5.48 -3.71 10.67
N LEU A 124 -4.42 -3.06 10.17
CA LEU A 124 -4.52 -1.70 9.62
C LEU A 124 -5.43 -1.66 8.39
N THR A 125 -5.36 -2.66 7.51
CA THR A 125 -6.26 -2.77 6.36
C THR A 125 -7.73 -2.90 6.81
N ALA A 126 -8.00 -3.76 7.78
CA ALA A 126 -9.34 -3.93 8.33
C ALA A 126 -9.87 -2.65 8.98
N LEU A 127 -9.03 -1.94 9.74
CA LEU A 127 -9.39 -0.63 10.31
C LEU A 127 -9.68 0.40 9.23
N CYS A 128 -8.88 0.43 8.16
CA CYS A 128 -9.14 1.30 7.01
C CYS A 128 -10.52 1.01 6.39
N ILE A 129 -10.81 -0.26 6.11
CA ILE A 129 -12.12 -0.68 5.56
C ILE A 129 -13.26 -0.22 6.48
N VAL A 130 -13.16 -0.47 7.79
CA VAL A 130 -14.18 -0.08 8.76
C VAL A 130 -14.39 1.44 8.77
N CYS A 131 -13.32 2.22 8.78
CA CYS A 131 -13.41 3.69 8.74
C CYS A 131 -14.06 4.19 7.44
N LEU A 132 -13.75 3.57 6.28
CA LEU A 132 -14.38 3.93 5.01
C LEU A 132 -15.87 3.58 4.99
N LEU A 133 -16.25 2.41 5.52
CA LEU A 133 -17.65 1.99 5.66
C LEU A 133 -18.42 2.93 6.59
N LEU A 134 -17.86 3.31 7.73
CA LEU A 134 -18.48 4.27 8.65
C LEU A 134 -18.64 5.66 8.01
N GLY A 135 -17.77 6.02 7.07
CA GLY A 135 -17.88 7.22 6.25
C GLY A 135 -18.93 7.15 5.14
N GLY A 136 -19.67 6.04 5.02
CA GLY A 136 -20.73 5.85 4.03
C GLY A 136 -20.24 5.41 2.64
N MET A 137 -18.99 4.96 2.50
CA MET A 137 -18.49 4.40 1.25
C MET A 137 -19.14 3.03 0.97
N PRO A 138 -19.53 2.71 -0.28
CA PRO A 138 -20.02 1.39 -0.64
C PRO A 138 -19.03 0.29 -0.27
N VAL A 139 -19.53 -0.89 0.11
CA VAL A 139 -18.69 -2.00 0.60
C VAL A 139 -17.61 -2.37 -0.41
N PHE A 140 -17.97 -2.52 -1.68
CA PHE A 140 -17.04 -2.86 -2.74
C PHE A 140 -15.92 -1.81 -2.89
N ASP A 141 -16.29 -0.53 -2.93
CA ASP A 141 -15.36 0.59 -3.03
C ASP A 141 -14.40 0.62 -1.83
N SER A 142 -14.94 0.39 -0.62
CA SER A 142 -14.16 0.38 0.63
C SER A 142 -13.05 -0.68 0.61
N PHE A 143 -13.35 -1.89 0.10
CA PHE A 143 -12.32 -2.92 -0.03
C PHE A 143 -11.27 -2.55 -1.07
N CYS A 144 -11.69 -2.12 -2.26
CA CYS A 144 -10.76 -1.78 -3.35
C CYS A 144 -9.85 -0.60 -2.97
N ILE A 145 -10.42 0.47 -2.40
CA ILE A 145 -9.64 1.63 -1.97
C ILE A 145 -8.72 1.28 -0.79
N ALA A 146 -9.20 0.51 0.19
CA ALA A 146 -8.34 0.08 1.30
C ALA A 146 -7.16 -0.78 0.82
N PHE A 147 -7.35 -1.64 -0.17
CA PHE A 147 -6.28 -2.45 -0.74
C PHE A 147 -5.25 -1.60 -1.49
N GLY A 148 -5.70 -0.64 -2.30
CA GLY A 148 -4.81 0.30 -2.97
C GLY A 148 -4.05 1.20 -1.99
N THR A 149 -4.70 1.62 -0.90
CA THR A 149 -4.10 2.41 0.18
C THR A 149 -3.07 1.58 0.96
N ALA A 150 -3.43 0.35 1.35
CA ALA A 150 -2.54 -0.53 2.12
C ALA A 150 -1.30 -0.94 1.34
N GLY A 151 -1.45 -1.25 0.06
CA GLY A 151 -0.34 -1.55 -0.84
C GLY A 151 0.46 -0.32 -1.26
N THR A 152 0.01 0.89 -0.92
CA THR A 152 0.58 2.18 -1.39
C THR A 152 0.73 2.24 -2.92
N GLY A 153 -0.24 1.67 -3.66
CA GLY A 153 -0.18 1.58 -5.11
C GLY A 153 -1.17 2.47 -5.86
N GLY A 154 -2.25 2.94 -5.21
CA GLY A 154 -3.15 3.98 -5.71
C GLY A 154 -4.07 3.58 -6.86
N PHE A 155 -4.23 2.29 -7.17
CA PHE A 155 -5.26 1.89 -8.12
C PHE A 155 -6.65 2.27 -7.61
N ALA A 156 -7.28 3.20 -8.30
CA ALA A 156 -8.66 3.60 -8.07
C ALA A 156 -9.63 2.77 -8.92
N ILE A 157 -10.91 2.78 -8.53
CA ILE A 157 -12.02 2.15 -9.24
C ILE A 157 -12.87 3.16 -10.01
N LYS A 158 -12.55 4.44 -9.88
CA LYS A 158 -13.17 5.55 -10.62
C LYS A 158 -12.12 6.32 -11.40
N ASN A 159 -12.51 6.85 -12.53
CA ASN A 159 -11.65 7.69 -13.36
C ASN A 159 -11.24 8.99 -12.65
N SER A 160 -12.09 9.50 -11.76
CA SER A 160 -11.82 10.65 -10.90
C SER A 160 -10.94 10.33 -9.67
N SER A 161 -10.47 9.09 -9.55
CA SER A 161 -9.74 8.61 -8.36
C SER A 161 -10.51 8.91 -7.06
N MET A 162 -9.89 9.58 -6.08
CA MET A 162 -10.54 9.98 -4.83
C MET A 162 -11.35 11.28 -4.93
N GLY A 163 -11.31 12.00 -6.05
CA GLY A 163 -12.01 13.27 -6.23
C GLY A 163 -13.54 13.19 -6.17
N GLY A 164 -14.10 12.00 -6.44
CA GLY A 164 -15.56 11.78 -6.37
C GLY A 164 -16.10 11.39 -4.99
N TYR A 165 -15.24 11.34 -3.94
CA TYR A 165 -15.62 10.99 -2.58
C TYR A 165 -15.62 12.19 -1.65
N SER A 166 -16.33 12.09 -0.51
CA SER A 166 -16.43 13.18 0.47
C SER A 166 -15.07 13.52 1.10
N CYS A 167 -14.90 14.76 1.58
CA CYS A 167 -13.70 15.20 2.29
C CYS A 167 -13.35 14.30 3.48
N PHE A 168 -14.35 13.75 4.18
CA PHE A 168 -14.14 12.81 5.27
C PHE A 168 -13.42 11.54 4.79
N LEU A 169 -13.90 10.93 3.70
CA LEU A 169 -13.31 9.72 3.11
C LEU A 169 -11.89 9.98 2.60
N GLN A 170 -11.67 11.12 1.95
CA GLN A 170 -10.33 11.55 1.54
C GLN A 170 -9.39 11.72 2.73
N THR A 171 -9.87 12.29 3.85
CA THR A 171 -9.09 12.42 5.09
C THR A 171 -8.74 11.05 5.68
N VAL A 172 -9.70 10.11 5.72
CA VAL A 172 -9.46 8.74 6.16
C VAL A 172 -8.35 8.10 5.33
N VAL A 173 -8.47 8.17 4.00
CA VAL A 173 -7.44 7.63 3.09
C VAL A 173 -6.08 8.30 3.33
N THR A 174 -6.03 9.63 3.50
CA THR A 174 -4.79 10.36 3.80
C THR A 174 -4.10 9.83 5.06
N VAL A 175 -4.87 9.66 6.14
CA VAL A 175 -4.34 9.13 7.41
C VAL A 175 -3.81 7.71 7.24
N PHE A 176 -4.55 6.85 6.54
CA PHE A 176 -4.11 5.46 6.33
C PHE A 176 -2.92 5.36 5.36
N MET A 177 -2.87 6.15 4.27
CA MET A 177 -1.67 6.25 3.44
C MET A 177 -0.44 6.61 4.28
N PHE A 178 -0.58 7.62 5.15
CA PHE A 178 0.49 8.04 6.04
C PHE A 178 0.93 6.92 6.99
N LEU A 179 -0.02 6.19 7.58
CA LEU A 179 0.26 5.05 8.46
C LEU A 179 0.93 3.89 7.73
N PHE A 180 0.48 3.53 6.52
CA PHE A 180 1.11 2.47 5.73
C PHE A 180 2.51 2.84 5.24
N GLY A 181 2.82 4.14 5.10
CA GLY A 181 4.16 4.63 4.77
C GLY A 181 5.16 4.57 5.94
N VAL A 182 4.71 4.32 7.17
CA VAL A 182 5.61 4.18 8.34
C VAL A 182 6.28 2.81 8.32
N ASN A 183 7.56 2.76 8.70
CA ASN A 183 8.31 1.52 8.84
C ASN A 183 7.60 0.55 9.81
N PHE A 184 7.21 -0.62 9.31
CA PHE A 184 6.44 -1.62 10.07
C PHE A 184 7.16 -2.15 11.31
N SER A 185 8.49 -2.09 11.35
CA SER A 185 9.27 -2.44 12.54
C SER A 185 8.94 -1.55 13.75
N LEU A 186 8.50 -0.32 13.52
CA LEU A 186 8.09 0.59 14.60
C LEU A 186 6.75 0.16 15.22
N TYR A 187 5.82 -0.34 14.43
CA TYR A 187 4.58 -0.95 14.95
C TYR A 187 4.86 -2.17 15.82
N TYR A 188 5.83 -3.00 15.42
CA TYR A 188 6.28 -4.12 16.25
C TYR A 188 6.86 -3.64 17.60
N MET A 189 7.67 -2.57 17.59
CA MET A 189 8.18 -1.98 18.83
C MET A 189 7.06 -1.39 19.70
N LEU A 190 6.00 -0.82 19.09
CA LEU A 190 4.79 -0.37 19.78
C LEU A 190 4.09 -1.51 20.50
N LEU A 191 3.92 -2.68 19.83
CA LEU A 191 3.35 -3.88 20.45
C LEU A 191 4.17 -4.36 21.64
N LEU A 192 5.50 -4.22 21.60
CA LEU A 192 6.41 -4.53 22.70
C LEU A 192 6.41 -3.44 23.80
N ARG A 193 5.53 -2.44 23.72
CA ARG A 193 5.43 -1.29 24.66
C ARG A 193 6.71 -0.45 24.78
N LYS A 194 7.58 -0.47 23.77
CA LYS A 194 8.83 0.31 23.74
C LYS A 194 8.58 1.74 23.20
N PHE A 195 7.60 2.45 23.75
CA PHE A 195 7.17 3.78 23.25
C PHE A 195 8.33 4.78 23.14
N LYS A 196 9.22 4.84 24.15
CA LYS A 196 10.37 5.76 24.14
C LYS A 196 11.31 5.51 22.93
N ALA A 197 11.49 4.25 22.53
CA ALA A 197 12.35 3.91 21.40
C ALA A 197 11.69 4.34 20.07
N VAL A 198 10.38 4.19 19.95
CA VAL A 198 9.61 4.61 18.76
C VAL A 198 9.68 6.14 18.58
N PHE A 199 9.37 6.93 19.62
CA PHE A 199 9.39 8.40 19.53
C PHE A 199 10.81 9.00 19.41
N LYS A 200 11.86 8.27 19.80
CA LYS A 200 13.24 8.68 19.60
C LYS A 200 13.81 8.24 18.23
N ASN A 201 13.05 7.47 17.45
CA ASN A 201 13.51 7.02 16.13
C ASN A 201 13.66 8.22 15.19
N GLU A 202 14.85 8.38 14.64
CA GLU A 202 15.20 9.51 13.77
C GLU A 202 14.46 9.45 12.43
N GLU A 203 14.28 8.24 11.87
CA GLU A 203 13.54 8.00 10.65
C GLU A 203 12.09 8.46 10.79
N LEU A 204 11.41 8.09 11.88
CA LEU A 204 10.03 8.49 12.13
C LEU A 204 9.90 10.01 12.30
N ARG A 205 10.82 10.62 13.04
CA ARG A 205 10.81 12.07 13.26
C ARG A 205 11.05 12.84 11.96
N LEU A 206 11.97 12.36 11.14
CA LEU A 206 12.25 12.97 9.83
C LEU A 206 11.04 12.82 8.90
N TYR A 207 10.43 11.62 8.85
CA TYR A 207 9.22 11.34 8.08
C TYR A 207 8.09 12.31 8.43
N PHE A 208 7.78 12.48 9.71
CA PHE A 208 6.80 13.46 10.20
C PHE A 208 7.20 14.90 9.85
N GLY A 209 8.47 15.26 10.05
CA GLY A 209 8.98 16.59 9.79
C GLY A 209 8.89 16.99 8.31
N ILE A 210 9.25 16.08 7.41
CA ILE A 210 9.14 16.31 5.95
C ILE A 210 7.66 16.43 5.55
N ALA A 211 6.79 15.52 6.02
CA ALA A 211 5.37 15.57 5.71
C ALA A 211 4.74 16.89 6.17
N ALA A 212 4.91 17.24 7.46
CA ALA A 212 4.34 18.45 8.02
C ALA A 212 4.89 19.73 7.35
N GLY A 213 6.20 19.80 7.13
CA GLY A 213 6.84 20.93 6.45
C GLY A 213 6.32 21.10 5.02
N SER A 214 6.22 20.01 4.26
CA SER A 214 5.70 20.04 2.89
C SER A 214 4.23 20.46 2.84
N VAL A 215 3.39 19.92 3.74
CA VAL A 215 1.98 20.31 3.86
C VAL A 215 1.84 21.81 4.13
N VAL A 216 2.61 22.36 5.07
CA VAL A 216 2.56 23.79 5.41
C VAL A 216 2.97 24.65 4.23
N LEU A 217 4.10 24.32 3.57
CA LEU A 217 4.61 25.09 2.44
C LEU A 217 3.63 25.07 1.25
N ILE A 218 3.07 23.91 0.93
CA ILE A 218 2.11 23.78 -0.17
C ILE A 218 0.79 24.46 0.19
N ALA A 219 0.27 24.28 1.42
CA ALA A 219 -0.97 24.92 1.86
C ALA A 219 -0.88 26.46 1.80
N ILE A 220 0.25 27.05 2.17
CA ILE A 220 0.49 28.49 2.04
C ILE A 220 0.45 28.89 0.56
N ASN A 221 1.11 28.13 -0.29
CA ASN A 221 1.18 28.44 -1.74
C ASN A 221 -0.19 28.41 -2.41
N ILE A 222 -1.01 27.38 -2.10
CA ILE A 222 -2.35 27.19 -2.72
C ILE A 222 -3.48 27.90 -1.96
N SER A 223 -3.20 28.54 -0.81
CA SER A 223 -4.23 29.18 0.04
C SER A 223 -5.11 30.19 -0.70
N ARG A 224 -4.57 30.85 -1.75
CA ARG A 224 -5.32 31.82 -2.57
C ARG A 224 -6.27 31.14 -3.59
N MET A 225 -6.14 29.84 -3.82
CA MET A 225 -6.96 29.08 -4.78
C MET A 225 -8.22 28.51 -4.15
N TYR A 226 -8.30 28.48 -2.82
CA TYR A 226 -9.39 27.89 -2.05
C TYR A 226 -10.10 28.95 -1.19
N ASN A 227 -11.36 28.71 -0.90
CA ASN A 227 -12.18 29.64 -0.09
C ASN A 227 -11.81 29.60 1.40
N THR A 228 -11.29 28.47 1.87
CA THR A 228 -10.91 28.27 3.28
C THR A 228 -9.52 27.71 3.44
N VAL A 229 -8.85 28.09 4.53
CA VAL A 229 -7.54 27.53 4.90
C VAL A 229 -7.64 26.03 5.13
N TYR A 230 -8.78 25.56 5.64
CA TYR A 230 -9.03 24.14 5.84
C TYR A 230 -8.96 23.34 4.52
N GLU A 231 -9.63 23.82 3.47
CA GLU A 231 -9.57 23.19 2.14
C GLU A 231 -8.14 23.14 1.60
N ALA A 232 -7.41 24.24 1.70
CA ALA A 232 -6.02 24.30 1.24
C ALA A 232 -5.13 23.27 2.00
N VAL A 233 -5.28 23.18 3.31
CA VAL A 233 -4.53 22.21 4.14
C VAL A 233 -4.94 20.78 3.82
N HIS A 234 -6.24 20.52 3.65
CA HIS A 234 -6.78 19.20 3.30
C HIS A 234 -6.20 18.68 1.98
N HIS A 235 -6.27 19.49 0.91
CA HIS A 235 -5.74 19.10 -0.39
C HIS A 235 -4.20 19.01 -0.38
N ALA A 236 -3.52 19.90 0.30
CA ALA A 236 -2.08 19.82 0.46
C ALA A 236 -1.66 18.54 1.19
N ALA A 237 -2.34 18.19 2.29
CA ALA A 237 -2.06 16.98 3.05
C ALA A 237 -2.29 15.72 2.22
N PHE A 238 -3.41 15.66 1.49
CA PHE A 238 -3.73 14.52 0.61
C PHE A 238 -2.63 14.31 -0.43
N GLN A 239 -2.26 15.38 -1.17
CA GLN A 239 -1.25 15.28 -2.23
C GLN A 239 0.15 14.98 -1.69
N VAL A 240 0.56 15.65 -0.63
CA VAL A 240 1.88 15.40 0.00
C VAL A 240 2.00 13.96 0.45
N VAL A 241 1.00 13.45 1.15
CA VAL A 241 1.02 12.06 1.66
C VAL A 241 0.97 11.07 0.51
N SER A 242 0.11 11.30 -0.49
CA SER A 242 -0.01 10.45 -1.67
C SER A 242 1.31 10.31 -2.43
N ILE A 243 2.03 11.42 -2.64
CA ILE A 243 3.33 11.42 -3.33
C ILE A 243 4.42 10.83 -2.44
N MET A 244 4.48 11.22 -1.17
CA MET A 244 5.54 10.79 -0.25
C MET A 244 5.50 9.29 0.04
N THR A 245 4.29 8.71 0.10
CA THR A 245 4.09 7.27 0.30
C THR A 245 4.07 6.49 -1.01
N THR A 246 4.27 7.17 -2.14
CA THR A 246 4.19 6.58 -3.49
C THR A 246 2.83 5.97 -3.83
N THR A 247 1.76 6.35 -3.12
CA THR A 247 0.41 5.81 -3.38
C THR A 247 -0.15 6.31 -4.72
N GLY A 248 -0.10 7.63 -5.00
CA GLY A 248 -0.46 8.18 -6.31
C GLY A 248 -1.96 8.29 -6.59
N TYR A 249 -2.84 8.39 -5.56
CA TYR A 249 -4.28 8.67 -5.75
C TYR A 249 -4.54 10.05 -6.36
#